data_95e05dd2d3cf989f754464f974000102
#
_entry.id   95e05dd2d3cf989f754464f974000102
#
_cell.length_a   1.000
_cell.length_b   1.000
_cell.length_c   1.000
_cell.angle_alpha   90.00
_cell.angle_beta   90.00
_cell.angle_gamma   90.00
#
_symmetry.space_group_name_H-M   'P 1'
#
loop_
_entity.id
_entity.type
_entity.pdbx_description
1 polymer ?
#
loop_
_entity_poly.entity_id
_entity_poly.type
_entity_poly.pdbx_seq_one_letter_code
_entity_poly.pdbx_strand_id
1 'polypeptide(L)'
;WPVTDEPARAWSTGMRASYDAEVEPAFRRKARRAPKDGPEVHQAIRSNEFFKFYSSLRVTAQDMVWQSVFPPLERQRESLKKKAKALATRRPGKLKLDAQLEVPRSVSALDVHLMPGNYDGEYESEDLAAGSLYDNGLAVFSFGLMGQNLDDIGESISRFIKARYPKFKPAEILDLGCTIGHNTGSWKDTYPSAHVRGIDVAAPCLRYAHARAQAQNRAVDFEQMNATALKYVDASFDVVFSSMFLHEVPRKDIAKVLAEAYRVLKPGGLML
;
A
#
# COMPACT_ATOMS: atom_id res chain seq x y z
N TRP A 1 -23.39 -3.16 10.15
CA TRP A 1 -23.42 -4.63 10.32
C TRP A 1 -22.18 -4.98 11.11
N PRO A 2 -22.29 -5.61 12.29
CA PRO A 2 -21.11 -6.22 12.88
C PRO A 2 -20.68 -7.32 11.91
N VAL A 3 -19.55 -7.11 11.24
CA VAL A 3 -18.84 -8.19 10.57
C VAL A 3 -18.33 -9.06 11.72
N THR A 4 -19.15 -10.03 12.11
CA THR A 4 -18.65 -11.05 13.02
C THR A 4 -17.50 -11.72 12.30
N ASP A 5 -16.36 -11.84 12.96
CA ASP A 5 -15.18 -12.58 12.47
C ASP A 5 -15.50 -14.03 12.08
N GLU A 6 -16.71 -14.49 12.36
CA GLU A 6 -17.17 -15.87 12.12
C GLU A 6 -17.04 -16.34 10.67
N PRO A 7 -17.51 -15.61 9.62
CA PRO A 7 -17.35 -16.12 8.27
C PRO A 7 -15.88 -16.27 7.87
N ALA A 8 -15.05 -15.24 8.13
CA ALA A 8 -13.64 -15.29 7.78
C ALA A 8 -12.89 -16.37 8.55
N ARG A 9 -13.22 -16.57 9.83
CA ARG A 9 -12.68 -17.67 10.65
C ARG A 9 -13.20 -19.03 10.16
N ALA A 10 -14.48 -19.15 9.82
CA ALA A 10 -15.05 -20.38 9.28
C ALA A 10 -14.37 -20.81 7.98
N TRP A 11 -14.10 -19.85 7.07
CA TRP A 11 -13.42 -20.14 5.81
C TRP A 11 -11.93 -20.50 6.00
N SER A 12 -11.20 -19.80 6.88
CA SER A 12 -9.81 -20.14 7.19
C SER A 12 -9.70 -21.47 7.92
N THR A 13 -10.64 -21.76 8.80
CA THR A 13 -10.76 -23.03 9.51
C THR A 13 -11.07 -24.17 8.53
N GLY A 14 -11.97 -23.93 7.55
CA GLY A 14 -12.29 -24.90 6.49
C GLY A 14 -11.09 -25.22 5.59
N MET A 15 -10.30 -24.20 5.25
CA MET A 15 -9.04 -24.38 4.49
C MET A 15 -8.04 -25.23 5.27
N ARG A 16 -7.86 -24.94 6.55
CA ARG A 16 -6.97 -25.70 7.42
C ARG A 16 -7.46 -27.13 7.59
N ALA A 17 -8.73 -27.34 7.86
CA ALA A 17 -9.33 -28.66 8.00
C ALA A 17 -9.17 -29.52 6.72
N SER A 18 -9.42 -28.92 5.54
CA SER A 18 -9.24 -29.61 4.26
C SER A 18 -7.77 -29.95 3.98
N TYR A 19 -6.85 -29.05 4.32
CA TYR A 19 -5.42 -29.32 4.21
C TYR A 19 -4.99 -30.48 5.10
N ASP A 20 -5.37 -30.47 6.38
CA ASP A 20 -4.98 -31.48 7.36
C ASP A 20 -5.61 -32.86 7.07
N ALA A 21 -6.86 -32.86 6.62
CA ALA A 21 -7.59 -34.13 6.36
C ALA A 21 -7.21 -34.78 5.01
N GLU A 22 -6.94 -33.99 3.99
CA GLU A 22 -6.84 -34.52 2.62
C GLU A 22 -5.46 -34.27 1.99
N VAL A 23 -4.96 -33.01 2.04
CA VAL A 23 -3.82 -32.58 1.25
C VAL A 23 -2.50 -33.06 1.84
N GLU A 24 -2.26 -32.80 3.12
CA GLU A 24 -1.00 -33.19 3.78
C GLU A 24 -0.83 -34.70 3.84
N PRO A 25 -1.84 -35.50 4.21
CA PRO A 25 -1.72 -36.97 4.18
C PRO A 25 -1.45 -37.55 2.78
N ALA A 26 -2.06 -36.96 1.74
CA ALA A 26 -1.80 -37.37 0.35
C ALA A 26 -0.34 -37.02 -0.06
N PHE A 27 0.12 -35.84 0.28
CA PHE A 27 1.51 -35.40 0.02
C PHE A 27 2.49 -36.34 0.75
N ARG A 28 2.27 -36.58 2.05
CA ARG A 28 3.14 -37.49 2.86
C ARG A 28 3.21 -38.90 2.29
N ARG A 29 2.10 -39.46 1.82
CA ARG A 29 2.10 -40.78 1.15
C ARG A 29 2.99 -40.79 -0.09
N LYS A 30 2.92 -39.73 -0.91
CA LYS A 30 3.67 -39.62 -2.18
C LYS A 30 5.13 -39.27 -1.95
N ALA A 31 5.42 -38.25 -1.15
CA ALA A 31 6.75 -37.69 -0.97
C ALA A 31 7.57 -38.32 0.16
N ARG A 32 6.93 -39.17 1.01
CA ARG A 32 7.51 -39.79 2.20
C ARG A 32 8.03 -38.83 3.25
N ARG A 33 7.57 -37.55 3.21
CA ARG A 33 7.89 -36.48 4.16
C ARG A 33 6.76 -35.44 4.18
N ALA A 34 6.80 -34.51 5.13
CA ALA A 34 5.96 -33.32 5.10
C ALA A 34 6.43 -32.33 4.02
N PRO A 35 5.55 -31.40 3.56
CA PRO A 35 5.98 -30.25 2.78
C PRO A 35 7.02 -29.44 3.55
N LYS A 36 8.07 -28.97 2.86
CA LYS A 36 9.20 -28.28 3.49
C LYS A 36 8.99 -26.75 3.63
N ASP A 37 8.12 -26.19 2.78
CA ASP A 37 7.92 -24.74 2.67
C ASP A 37 6.53 -24.39 2.10
N GLY A 38 6.20 -23.09 2.14
CA GLY A 38 4.94 -22.57 1.61
C GLY A 38 4.70 -22.88 0.12
N PRO A 39 5.67 -22.76 -0.77
CA PRO A 39 5.53 -23.17 -2.17
C PRO A 39 5.11 -24.63 -2.36
N GLU A 40 5.67 -25.58 -1.60
CA GLU A 40 5.24 -26.99 -1.67
C GLU A 40 3.82 -27.19 -1.13
N VAL A 41 3.48 -26.50 -0.03
CA VAL A 41 2.10 -26.49 0.50
C VAL A 41 1.14 -25.98 -0.56
N HIS A 42 1.45 -24.83 -1.17
CA HIS A 42 0.61 -24.25 -2.22
C HIS A 42 0.46 -25.19 -3.41
N GLN A 43 1.55 -25.78 -3.89
CA GLN A 43 1.50 -26.72 -5.01
C GLN A 43 0.63 -27.94 -4.67
N ALA A 44 0.73 -28.45 -3.45
CA ALA A 44 -0.06 -29.62 -3.01
C ALA A 44 -1.55 -29.30 -2.91
N ILE A 45 -1.94 -28.11 -2.42
CA ILE A 45 -3.34 -27.76 -2.18
C ILE A 45 -4.09 -27.32 -3.45
N ARG A 46 -3.39 -26.92 -4.52
CA ARG A 46 -4.02 -26.35 -5.74
C ARG A 46 -5.07 -27.28 -6.40
N SER A 47 -4.99 -28.58 -6.23
CA SER A 47 -5.96 -29.55 -6.75
C SER A 47 -7.15 -29.78 -5.83
N ASN A 48 -7.09 -29.34 -4.58
CA ASN A 48 -8.14 -29.53 -3.60
C ASN A 48 -9.38 -28.70 -3.96
N GLU A 49 -10.58 -29.30 -3.89
CA GLU A 49 -11.83 -28.66 -4.33
C GLU A 49 -12.23 -27.48 -3.42
N PHE A 50 -12.01 -27.61 -2.11
CA PHE A 50 -12.30 -26.50 -1.20
C PHE A 50 -11.37 -25.29 -1.47
N PHE A 51 -10.09 -25.55 -1.76
CA PHE A 51 -9.14 -24.50 -2.13
C PHE A 51 -9.58 -23.77 -3.41
N LYS A 52 -9.97 -24.52 -4.44
CA LYS A 52 -10.45 -23.93 -5.70
C LYS A 52 -11.69 -23.06 -5.50
N PHE A 53 -12.66 -23.59 -4.77
CA PHE A 53 -13.90 -22.86 -4.44
C PHE A 53 -13.61 -21.58 -3.67
N TYR A 54 -12.86 -21.67 -2.59
CA TYR A 54 -12.50 -20.51 -1.76
C TYR A 54 -11.69 -19.46 -2.52
N SER A 55 -10.72 -19.91 -3.34
CA SER A 55 -9.92 -19.00 -4.17
C SER A 55 -10.79 -18.27 -5.20
N SER A 56 -11.70 -18.99 -5.86
CA SER A 56 -12.64 -18.41 -6.81
C SER A 56 -13.55 -17.37 -6.14
N LEU A 57 -14.10 -17.70 -4.96
CA LEU A 57 -14.93 -16.76 -4.20
C LEU A 57 -14.17 -15.49 -3.84
N ARG A 58 -12.92 -15.62 -3.38
CA ARG A 58 -12.10 -14.47 -3.03
C ARG A 58 -11.76 -13.58 -4.23
N VAL A 59 -11.39 -14.17 -5.35
CA VAL A 59 -11.13 -13.44 -6.60
C VAL A 59 -12.39 -12.69 -7.04
N THR A 60 -13.53 -13.37 -7.08
CA THR A 60 -14.80 -12.74 -7.46
C THR A 60 -15.18 -11.57 -6.54
N ALA A 61 -15.03 -11.74 -5.22
CA ALA A 61 -15.30 -10.67 -4.26
C ALA A 61 -14.38 -9.45 -4.48
N GLN A 62 -13.10 -9.69 -4.76
CA GLN A 62 -12.14 -8.63 -5.07
C GLN A 62 -12.50 -7.89 -6.37
N ASP A 63 -12.86 -8.63 -7.44
CA ASP A 63 -13.32 -8.04 -8.69
C ASP A 63 -14.58 -7.18 -8.50
N MET A 64 -15.52 -7.61 -7.66
CA MET A 64 -16.73 -6.85 -7.36
C MET A 64 -16.42 -5.50 -6.71
N VAL A 65 -15.39 -5.39 -5.88
CA VAL A 65 -14.93 -4.12 -5.32
C VAL A 65 -14.57 -3.17 -6.45
N TRP A 66 -13.69 -3.59 -7.37
CA TRP A 66 -13.26 -2.74 -8.47
C TRP A 66 -14.39 -2.39 -9.43
N GLN A 67 -15.26 -3.35 -9.75
CA GLN A 67 -16.44 -3.12 -10.58
C GLN A 67 -17.41 -2.11 -9.96
N SER A 68 -17.48 -2.02 -8.64
CA SER A 68 -18.36 -1.06 -7.96
C SER A 68 -17.85 0.37 -8.03
N VAL A 69 -16.53 0.59 -8.02
CA VAL A 69 -15.92 1.93 -7.97
C VAL A 69 -15.46 2.45 -9.31
N PHE A 70 -15.10 1.59 -10.25
CA PHE A 70 -14.56 2.00 -11.55
C PHE A 70 -15.53 2.86 -12.39
N PRO A 71 -16.80 2.48 -12.62
CA PRO A 71 -17.69 3.27 -13.46
C PRO A 71 -17.98 4.69 -12.96
N PRO A 72 -18.22 4.93 -11.66
CA PRO A 72 -18.38 6.29 -11.16
C PRO A 72 -17.10 7.13 -11.27
N LEU A 73 -15.91 6.53 -11.14
CA LEU A 73 -14.64 7.25 -11.32
C LEU A 73 -14.40 7.65 -12.78
N GLU A 74 -14.69 6.76 -13.72
CA GLU A 74 -14.61 7.08 -15.14
C GLU A 74 -15.50 8.30 -15.52
N ARG A 75 -16.71 8.35 -14.99
CA ARG A 75 -17.58 9.52 -15.21
C ARG A 75 -17.05 10.82 -14.60
N GLN A 76 -16.17 10.74 -13.60
CA GLN A 76 -15.63 11.90 -12.88
C GLN A 76 -14.20 12.25 -13.29
N ARG A 77 -13.54 11.47 -14.16
CA ARG A 77 -12.12 11.59 -14.48
C ARG A 77 -11.72 13.02 -14.84
N GLU A 78 -12.39 13.65 -15.79
CA GLU A 78 -12.10 15.03 -16.20
C GLU A 78 -12.31 16.05 -15.07
N SER A 79 -13.33 15.86 -14.25
CA SER A 79 -13.60 16.72 -13.10
C SER A 79 -12.49 16.60 -12.05
N LEU A 80 -12.00 15.38 -11.79
CA LEU A 80 -10.89 15.13 -10.86
C LEU A 80 -9.60 15.76 -11.35
N LYS A 81 -9.25 15.60 -12.62
CA LYS A 81 -8.08 16.26 -13.24
C LYS A 81 -8.15 17.78 -13.10
N LYS A 82 -9.29 18.37 -13.42
CA LYS A 82 -9.50 19.83 -13.28
C LYS A 82 -9.33 20.30 -11.85
N LYS A 83 -9.88 19.57 -10.87
CA LYS A 83 -9.73 19.87 -9.43
C LYS A 83 -8.28 19.76 -8.98
N ALA A 84 -7.59 18.69 -9.35
CA ALA A 84 -6.19 18.47 -9.01
C ALA A 84 -5.30 19.61 -9.54
N LYS A 85 -5.49 20.00 -10.79
CA LYS A 85 -4.78 21.12 -11.43
C LYS A 85 -5.02 22.45 -10.73
N ALA A 86 -6.25 22.71 -10.31
CA ALA A 86 -6.61 23.94 -9.56
C ALA A 86 -6.02 23.96 -8.13
N LEU A 87 -5.78 22.81 -7.52
CA LEU A 87 -5.20 22.69 -6.20
C LEU A 87 -3.66 22.82 -6.21
N ALA A 88 -3.01 22.28 -7.22
CA ALA A 88 -1.54 22.19 -7.31
C ALA A 88 -0.79 23.51 -7.18
N THR A 89 -1.44 24.65 -7.45
CA THR A 89 -0.84 25.98 -7.41
C THR A 89 -1.09 26.74 -6.11
N ARG A 90 -1.83 26.17 -5.17
CA ARG A 90 -2.42 26.96 -4.07
C ARG A 90 -1.69 26.85 -2.73
N ARG A 91 -0.84 25.82 -2.51
CA ARG A 91 -0.37 25.48 -1.17
C ARG A 91 1.04 24.91 -1.13
N PRO A 92 1.75 24.97 0.02
CA PRO A 92 3.05 24.33 0.19
C PRO A 92 2.92 22.80 0.10
N GLY A 93 3.97 22.18 -0.40
CA GLY A 93 4.07 20.77 -0.74
C GLY A 93 4.43 20.62 -2.21
N LYS A 94 5.35 19.73 -2.52
CA LYS A 94 5.92 19.57 -3.88
C LYS A 94 5.58 18.19 -4.41
N LEU A 95 5.39 18.12 -5.72
CA LEU A 95 5.35 16.87 -6.46
C LEU A 95 6.56 16.84 -7.40
N LYS A 96 7.40 15.79 -7.26
CA LYS A 96 8.54 15.57 -8.12
C LYS A 96 8.42 14.19 -8.76
N LEU A 97 8.13 14.16 -10.04
CA LEU A 97 8.09 12.94 -10.84
C LEU A 97 9.42 12.75 -11.58
N ASP A 98 9.77 11.50 -11.82
CA ASP A 98 10.96 11.09 -12.57
C ASP A 98 10.53 10.32 -13.82
N ALA A 99 10.47 11.00 -14.95
CA ALA A 99 10.07 10.41 -16.23
C ALA A 99 11.04 9.30 -16.74
N GLN A 100 12.21 9.17 -16.11
CA GLN A 100 13.18 8.13 -16.46
C GLN A 100 13.13 6.95 -15.49
N LEU A 101 12.26 6.98 -14.47
CA LEU A 101 12.15 5.89 -13.52
C LEU A 101 11.55 4.66 -14.21
N GLU A 102 12.30 3.58 -14.27
CA GLU A 102 11.76 2.27 -14.60
C GLU A 102 10.89 1.74 -13.45
N VAL A 103 9.59 1.62 -13.69
CA VAL A 103 8.68 1.01 -12.72
C VAL A 103 9.01 -0.48 -12.59
N PRO A 104 9.22 -1.01 -11.37
CA PRO A 104 9.55 -2.42 -11.18
C PRO A 104 8.49 -3.35 -11.79
N ARG A 105 8.93 -4.44 -12.41
CA ARG A 105 8.02 -5.43 -13.02
C ARG A 105 7.03 -6.06 -12.04
N SER A 106 7.33 -6.06 -10.76
CA SER A 106 6.40 -6.48 -9.71
C SER A 106 5.20 -5.55 -9.58
N VAL A 107 5.30 -4.32 -10.07
CA VAL A 107 4.21 -3.35 -10.14
C VAL A 107 3.63 -3.31 -11.55
N SER A 108 4.44 -3.15 -12.59
CA SER A 108 3.96 -2.91 -13.96
C SER A 108 3.46 -4.15 -14.72
N ALA A 109 3.77 -5.38 -14.26
CA ALA A 109 3.43 -6.60 -14.99
C ALA A 109 2.28 -7.41 -14.40
N LEU A 110 1.72 -7.01 -13.29
CA LEU A 110 0.70 -7.73 -12.55
C LEU A 110 -0.31 -6.74 -11.96
N ASP A 111 -1.58 -7.02 -12.11
CA ASP A 111 -2.64 -6.29 -11.40
C ASP A 111 -2.67 -6.76 -9.95
N VAL A 112 -1.82 -6.12 -9.12
CA VAL A 112 -1.80 -6.41 -7.68
C VAL A 112 -3.18 -6.12 -7.10
N HIS A 113 -3.66 -6.97 -6.22
CA HIS A 113 -5.03 -6.94 -5.72
C HIS A 113 -6.11 -6.96 -6.81
N LEU A 114 -5.80 -7.41 -8.02
CA LEU A 114 -6.69 -7.39 -9.18
C LEU A 114 -7.20 -5.97 -9.52
N MET A 115 -6.48 -4.94 -9.10
CA MET A 115 -6.82 -3.55 -9.41
C MET A 115 -6.56 -3.26 -10.89
N PRO A 116 -7.60 -2.89 -11.67
CA PRO A 116 -7.42 -2.66 -13.11
C PRO A 116 -6.37 -1.59 -13.41
N GLY A 117 -5.36 -1.95 -14.21
CA GLY A 117 -4.24 -1.08 -14.53
C GLY A 117 -3.22 -0.91 -13.40
N ASN A 118 -3.40 -1.61 -12.29
CA ASN A 118 -2.53 -1.56 -11.12
C ASN A 118 -2.28 -0.13 -10.59
N TYR A 119 -1.20 0.08 -9.83
CA TYR A 119 -0.85 1.39 -9.26
C TYR A 119 -0.28 2.37 -10.28
N ASP A 120 0.38 1.88 -11.33
CA ASP A 120 1.13 2.66 -12.31
C ASP A 120 0.41 2.84 -13.66
N GLY A 121 -0.79 2.29 -13.81
CA GLY A 121 -1.56 2.40 -15.05
C GLY A 121 -1.94 3.84 -15.35
N GLU A 122 -1.55 4.31 -16.54
CA GLU A 122 -1.89 5.62 -17.07
C GLU A 122 -2.61 5.45 -18.42
N TYR A 123 -3.78 6.04 -18.56
CA TYR A 123 -4.56 6.04 -19.80
C TYR A 123 -4.27 7.27 -20.66
N GLU A 124 -3.76 8.34 -20.03
CA GLU A 124 -3.47 9.61 -20.65
C GLU A 124 -2.43 10.41 -19.84
N SER A 125 -1.92 11.49 -20.42
CA SER A 125 -1.01 12.40 -19.70
C SER A 125 -1.67 13.03 -18.47
N GLU A 126 -0.91 13.14 -17.39
CA GLU A 126 -1.37 13.70 -16.09
C GLU A 126 -2.51 12.90 -15.45
N ASP A 127 -2.59 11.61 -15.71
CA ASP A 127 -3.64 10.74 -15.18
C ASP A 127 -3.58 10.61 -13.65
N LEU A 128 -4.77 10.50 -13.06
CA LEU A 128 -5.00 10.31 -11.61
C LEU A 128 -5.81 9.03 -11.35
N ALA A 129 -6.13 8.27 -12.41
CA ALA A 129 -7.10 7.19 -12.35
C ALA A 129 -6.69 6.11 -11.34
N ALA A 130 -5.45 5.63 -11.40
CA ALA A 130 -4.97 4.59 -10.47
C ALA A 130 -5.06 5.03 -9.01
N GLY A 131 -4.65 6.27 -8.69
CA GLY A 131 -4.76 6.80 -7.34
C GLY A 131 -6.20 6.97 -6.86
N SER A 132 -7.10 7.46 -7.72
CA SER A 132 -8.52 7.61 -7.38
C SER A 132 -9.21 6.25 -7.24
N LEU A 133 -8.85 5.27 -8.07
CA LEU A 133 -9.37 3.91 -8.00
C LEU A 133 -8.96 3.25 -6.69
N TYR A 134 -7.68 3.36 -6.32
CA TYR A 134 -7.16 2.84 -5.06
C TYR A 134 -7.88 3.45 -3.84
N ASP A 135 -8.02 4.78 -3.78
CA ASP A 135 -8.68 5.49 -2.66
C ASP A 135 -10.12 4.99 -2.45
N ASN A 136 -10.91 4.96 -3.52
CA ASN A 136 -12.30 4.53 -3.43
C ASN A 136 -12.45 3.00 -3.25
N GLY A 137 -11.60 2.21 -3.89
CA GLY A 137 -11.55 0.76 -3.69
C GLY A 137 -11.21 0.38 -2.26
N LEU A 138 -10.22 1.07 -1.66
CA LEU A 138 -9.84 0.84 -0.26
C LEU A 138 -10.99 1.20 0.70
N ALA A 139 -11.74 2.29 0.44
CA ALA A 139 -12.91 2.65 1.23
C ALA A 139 -13.97 1.55 1.24
N VAL A 140 -14.26 0.96 0.07
CA VAL A 140 -15.18 -0.18 -0.07
C VAL A 140 -14.62 -1.43 0.59
N PHE A 141 -13.37 -1.77 0.30
CA PHE A 141 -12.69 -2.95 0.82
C PHE A 141 -12.60 -2.95 2.35
N SER A 142 -12.34 -1.80 2.95
CA SER A 142 -12.24 -1.65 4.41
C SER A 142 -13.60 -1.48 5.10
N PHE A 143 -14.71 -1.48 4.38
CA PHE A 143 -16.06 -1.20 4.91
C PHE A 143 -16.13 0.12 5.69
N GLY A 144 -15.28 1.10 5.35
CA GLY A 144 -15.19 2.38 6.05
C GLY A 144 -14.52 2.30 7.43
N LEU A 145 -13.95 1.17 7.82
CA LEU A 145 -13.34 0.97 9.15
C LEU A 145 -11.98 1.65 9.33
N MET A 146 -11.36 2.13 8.26
CA MET A 146 -10.07 2.83 8.30
C MET A 146 -10.20 4.35 8.53
N GLY A 147 -11.35 4.81 9.04
CA GLY A 147 -11.61 6.23 9.25
C GLY A 147 -12.01 6.99 7.99
N GLN A 148 -12.41 8.25 8.16
CA GLN A 148 -12.90 9.09 7.07
C GLN A 148 -11.85 9.37 5.99
N ASN A 149 -10.58 9.41 6.38
CA ASN A 149 -9.46 9.68 5.49
C ASN A 149 -8.67 8.42 5.12
N LEU A 150 -9.10 7.24 5.55
CA LEU A 150 -8.37 5.98 5.40
C LEU A 150 -6.94 6.03 5.97
N ASP A 151 -6.73 6.81 7.03
CA ASP A 151 -5.43 7.14 7.60
C ASP A 151 -5.23 6.65 9.05
N ASP A 152 -6.08 5.75 9.52
CA ASP A 152 -6.10 5.22 10.89
C ASP A 152 -4.76 4.58 11.32
N ILE A 153 -4.06 3.89 10.42
CA ILE A 153 -2.76 3.27 10.70
C ILE A 153 -1.72 4.37 10.95
N GLY A 154 -1.58 5.31 10.02
CA GLY A 154 -0.64 6.43 10.14
C GLY A 154 -0.95 7.30 11.37
N GLU A 155 -2.22 7.56 11.64
CA GLU A 155 -2.67 8.32 12.80
C GLU A 155 -2.33 7.59 14.11
N SER A 156 -2.66 6.32 14.21
CA SER A 156 -2.43 5.51 15.41
C SER A 156 -0.93 5.41 15.73
N ILE A 157 -0.10 5.10 14.73
CA ILE A 157 1.35 4.95 14.91
C ILE A 157 2.00 6.28 15.25
N SER A 158 1.72 7.34 14.50
CA SER A 158 2.33 8.65 14.74
C SER A 158 1.96 9.22 16.12
N ARG A 159 0.70 9.08 16.54
CA ARG A 159 0.23 9.46 17.88
C ARG A 159 0.84 8.60 18.97
N PHE A 160 0.96 7.28 18.75
CA PHE A 160 1.64 6.39 19.69
C PHE A 160 3.08 6.81 19.91
N ILE A 161 3.85 7.09 18.84
CA ILE A 161 5.24 7.55 18.95
C ILE A 161 5.32 8.87 19.71
N LYS A 162 4.45 9.83 19.42
CA LYS A 162 4.40 11.11 20.13
C LYS A 162 4.10 10.95 21.62
N ALA A 163 3.20 10.06 21.97
CA ALA A 163 2.86 9.77 23.38
C ALA A 163 3.97 8.99 24.08
N ARG A 164 4.56 7.98 23.42
CA ARG A 164 5.59 7.11 24.01
C ARG A 164 6.94 7.81 24.16
N TYR A 165 7.27 8.73 23.25
CA TYR A 165 8.52 9.47 23.21
C TYR A 165 8.27 10.98 23.14
N PRO A 166 7.77 11.62 24.22
CA PRO A 166 7.31 13.02 24.18
C PRO A 166 8.44 14.04 23.94
N LYS A 167 9.68 13.63 24.17
CA LYS A 167 10.88 14.46 23.88
C LYS A 167 11.39 14.30 22.43
N PHE A 168 10.93 13.27 21.71
CA PHE A 168 11.30 13.05 20.32
C PHE A 168 10.58 14.05 19.42
N LYS A 169 11.35 14.85 18.69
CA LYS A 169 10.88 15.93 17.81
C LYS A 169 11.45 15.70 16.42
N PRO A 170 10.89 14.78 15.64
CA PRO A 170 11.40 14.53 14.28
C PRO A 170 11.25 15.78 13.42
N ALA A 171 12.32 16.13 12.70
CA ALA A 171 12.33 17.22 11.72
C ALA A 171 12.12 16.72 10.29
N GLU A 172 12.60 15.50 10.00
CA GLU A 172 12.56 14.89 8.67
C GLU A 172 11.92 13.50 8.77
N ILE A 173 10.82 13.29 8.06
CA ILE A 173 10.04 12.04 8.05
C ILE A 173 9.89 11.57 6.61
N LEU A 174 10.19 10.29 6.36
CA LEU A 174 10.05 9.62 5.06
C LEU A 174 9.05 8.49 5.16
N ASP A 175 8.09 8.44 4.24
CA ASP A 175 7.16 7.33 4.05
C ASP A 175 7.49 6.57 2.76
N LEU A 176 7.82 5.28 2.90
CA LEU A 176 8.20 4.39 1.80
C LEU A 176 6.98 3.64 1.26
N GLY A 177 6.73 3.76 -0.05
CA GLY A 177 5.57 3.15 -0.68
C GLY A 177 4.26 3.83 -0.25
N CYS A 178 4.25 5.16 -0.31
CA CYS A 178 3.17 5.99 0.22
C CYS A 178 1.86 5.91 -0.58
N THR A 179 1.85 5.35 -1.78
CA THR A 179 0.73 5.24 -2.73
C THR A 179 0.03 6.59 -2.90
N ILE A 180 -1.12 6.79 -2.25
CA ILE A 180 -1.90 8.04 -2.28
C ILE A 180 -1.69 8.94 -1.06
N GLY A 181 -0.70 8.65 -0.22
CA GLY A 181 -0.27 9.50 0.89
C GLY A 181 -1.25 9.62 2.06
N HIS A 182 -2.21 8.70 2.21
CA HIS A 182 -3.18 8.82 3.31
C HIS A 182 -2.50 8.67 4.68
N ASN A 183 -1.65 7.66 4.88
CA ASN A 183 -0.88 7.51 6.12
C ASN A 183 0.21 8.59 6.26
N THR A 184 0.82 9.05 5.15
CA THR A 184 1.82 10.12 5.12
C THR A 184 1.29 11.42 5.73
N GLY A 185 0.03 11.77 5.40
CA GLY A 185 -0.64 12.97 5.91
C GLY A 185 -0.77 12.99 7.43
N SER A 186 -1.01 11.85 8.07
CA SER A 186 -1.14 11.73 9.53
C SER A 186 0.14 12.09 10.28
N TRP A 187 1.30 11.81 9.68
CA TRP A 187 2.58 12.25 10.23
C TRP A 187 2.70 13.77 10.25
N LYS A 188 2.23 14.44 9.18
CA LYS A 188 2.20 15.91 9.11
C LYS A 188 1.28 16.52 10.14
N ASP A 189 0.12 15.93 10.37
CA ASP A 189 -0.83 16.39 11.40
C ASP A 189 -0.27 16.20 12.81
N THR A 190 0.40 15.08 13.07
CA THR A 190 1.00 14.77 14.38
C THR A 190 2.22 15.62 14.69
N TYR A 191 3.06 15.90 13.68
CA TYR A 191 4.28 16.68 13.76
C TYR A 191 4.25 17.86 12.74
N PRO A 192 3.49 18.93 13.01
CA PRO A 192 3.27 20.01 12.04
C PRO A 192 4.56 20.72 11.58
N SER A 193 5.57 20.76 12.45
CA SER A 193 6.88 21.37 12.14
C SER A 193 7.78 20.46 11.31
N ALA A 194 7.50 19.16 11.22
CA ALA A 194 8.32 18.24 10.45
C ALA A 194 8.15 18.45 8.95
N HIS A 195 9.23 18.25 8.20
CA HIS A 195 9.18 18.07 6.76
C HIS A 195 8.85 16.61 6.49
N VAL A 196 7.69 16.35 5.90
CA VAL A 196 7.19 15.02 5.62
C VAL A 196 7.24 14.76 4.12
N ARG A 197 7.87 13.66 3.75
CA ARG A 197 7.97 13.19 2.37
C ARG A 197 7.37 11.81 2.22
N GLY A 198 6.66 11.60 1.11
CA GLY A 198 6.24 10.27 0.68
C GLY A 198 6.89 9.91 -0.66
N ILE A 199 7.34 8.67 -0.78
CA ILE A 199 7.84 8.17 -2.06
C ILE A 199 7.06 6.96 -2.54
N ASP A 200 6.89 6.88 -3.85
CA ASP A 200 6.31 5.73 -4.54
C ASP A 200 6.87 5.64 -5.97
N VAL A 201 6.72 4.51 -6.62
CA VAL A 201 7.10 4.33 -8.03
C VAL A 201 5.96 4.71 -9.00
N ALA A 202 4.73 4.78 -8.51
CA ALA A 202 3.52 4.98 -9.29
C ALA A 202 3.19 6.48 -9.47
N ALA A 203 3.54 7.05 -10.60
CA ALA A 203 3.30 8.47 -10.90
C ALA A 203 1.82 8.88 -10.78
N PRO A 204 0.82 8.14 -11.29
CA PRO A 204 -0.60 8.51 -11.17
C PRO A 204 -1.08 8.51 -9.71
N CYS A 205 -0.58 7.59 -8.87
CA CYS A 205 -0.85 7.59 -7.45
C CYS A 205 -0.26 8.82 -6.76
N LEU A 206 0.98 9.20 -7.08
CA LEU A 206 1.62 10.39 -6.51
C LEU A 206 0.96 11.70 -6.93
N ARG A 207 0.47 11.80 -8.16
CA ARG A 207 -0.33 12.96 -8.59
C ARG A 207 -1.62 13.08 -7.76
N TYR A 208 -2.29 11.95 -7.54
CA TYR A 208 -3.49 11.91 -6.71
C TYR A 208 -3.14 12.24 -5.24
N ALA A 209 -2.07 11.66 -4.69
CA ALA A 209 -1.57 11.94 -3.33
C ALA A 209 -1.32 13.44 -3.11
N HIS A 210 -0.63 14.08 -4.05
CA HIS A 210 -0.37 15.51 -3.99
C HIS A 210 -1.67 16.33 -4.01
N ALA A 211 -2.58 16.07 -4.95
CA ALA A 211 -3.86 16.76 -5.02
C ALA A 211 -4.69 16.56 -3.73
N ARG A 212 -4.68 15.35 -3.17
CA ARG A 212 -5.36 15.00 -1.93
C ARG A 212 -4.78 15.77 -0.72
N ALA A 213 -3.46 15.79 -0.58
CA ALA A 213 -2.79 16.56 0.47
C ALA A 213 -3.09 18.06 0.36
N GLN A 214 -3.09 18.61 -0.86
CA GLN A 214 -3.48 19.98 -1.12
C GLN A 214 -4.94 20.27 -0.70
N ALA A 215 -5.87 19.38 -1.01
CA ALA A 215 -7.28 19.51 -0.61
C ALA A 215 -7.45 19.51 0.92
N GLN A 216 -6.61 18.75 1.62
CA GLN A 216 -6.61 18.61 3.08
C GLN A 216 -5.74 19.64 3.82
N ASN A 217 -5.12 20.58 3.14
CA ASN A 217 -4.18 21.56 3.70
C ASN A 217 -2.93 20.95 4.34
N ARG A 218 -2.48 19.80 3.91
CA ARG A 218 -1.30 19.11 4.41
C ARG A 218 -0.10 19.42 3.53
N ALA A 219 0.92 20.05 4.09
CA ALA A 219 2.18 20.38 3.40
C ALA A 219 3.09 19.14 3.39
N VAL A 220 2.90 18.25 2.43
CA VAL A 220 3.66 17.01 2.22
C VAL A 220 4.30 17.04 0.85
N ASP A 221 5.56 16.65 0.76
CA ASP A 221 6.26 16.48 -0.51
C ASP A 221 6.11 15.04 -0.98
N PHE A 222 5.84 14.86 -2.28
CA PHE A 222 5.78 13.54 -2.91
C PHE A 222 6.84 13.44 -4.01
N GLU A 223 7.61 12.34 -4.00
CA GLU A 223 8.66 12.12 -4.99
C GLU A 223 8.55 10.72 -5.61
N GLN A 224 8.62 10.65 -6.93
CA GLN A 224 8.67 9.37 -7.61
C GLN A 224 10.06 8.75 -7.46
N MET A 225 10.14 7.63 -6.77
CA MET A 225 11.41 6.99 -6.41
C MET A 225 11.22 5.52 -6.07
N ASN A 226 12.21 4.69 -6.40
CA ASN A 226 12.23 3.29 -5.99
C ASN A 226 12.90 3.15 -4.62
N ALA A 227 12.17 2.56 -3.66
CA ALA A 227 12.65 2.36 -2.29
C ALA A 227 13.87 1.42 -2.18
N THR A 228 14.21 0.68 -3.25
CA THR A 228 15.42 -0.15 -3.29
C THR A 228 16.69 0.63 -3.63
N ALA A 229 16.57 1.92 -4.00
CA ALA A 229 17.68 2.80 -4.37
C ALA A 229 17.30 4.26 -4.14
N LEU A 230 17.35 4.69 -2.88
CA LEU A 230 16.95 6.03 -2.46
C LEU A 230 17.97 7.08 -2.91
N LYS A 231 17.49 8.18 -3.49
CA LYS A 231 18.34 9.31 -3.94
C LYS A 231 18.62 10.31 -2.80
N TYR A 232 18.48 9.90 -1.55
CA TYR A 232 18.80 10.71 -0.37
C TYR A 232 20.19 10.36 0.16
N VAL A 233 20.84 11.32 0.80
CA VAL A 233 22.12 11.11 1.48
C VAL A 233 21.92 10.32 2.77
N ASP A 234 23.00 9.72 3.27
CA ASP A 234 22.98 8.94 4.50
C ASP A 234 22.51 9.80 5.69
N ALA A 235 21.88 9.20 6.68
CA ALA A 235 21.47 9.86 7.92
C ALA A 235 20.66 11.14 7.71
N SER A 236 19.69 11.11 6.78
CA SER A 236 18.84 12.27 6.43
C SER A 236 17.58 12.38 7.26
N PHE A 237 17.01 11.24 7.71
CA PHE A 237 15.69 11.19 8.29
C PHE A 237 15.69 10.80 9.76
N ASP A 238 14.81 11.43 10.54
CA ASP A 238 14.57 11.09 11.94
C ASP A 238 13.59 9.92 12.06
N VAL A 239 12.68 9.79 11.08
CA VAL A 239 11.72 8.68 10.97
C VAL A 239 11.70 8.18 9.53
N VAL A 240 11.79 6.86 9.38
CA VAL A 240 11.44 6.15 8.14
C VAL A 240 10.23 5.28 8.45
N PHE A 241 9.13 5.54 7.79
CA PHE A 241 7.86 4.85 7.98
C PHE A 241 7.51 4.03 6.74
N SER A 242 6.84 2.91 6.94
CA SER A 242 6.30 2.09 5.85
C SER A 242 5.06 1.36 6.33
N SER A 243 3.95 1.53 5.62
CA SER A 243 2.68 0.86 5.96
C SER A 243 2.15 0.10 4.76
N MET A 244 1.86 -1.19 4.95
CA MET A 244 1.27 -2.07 3.92
C MET A 244 2.06 -2.11 2.59
N PHE A 245 3.34 -1.74 2.60
CA PHE A 245 4.18 -1.69 1.41
C PHE A 245 5.04 -2.96 1.22
N LEU A 246 5.64 -3.48 2.29
CA LEU A 246 6.62 -4.58 2.16
C LEU A 246 6.01 -5.87 1.61
N HIS A 247 4.69 -6.07 1.75
CA HIS A 247 4.02 -7.25 1.18
C HIS A 247 3.84 -7.16 -0.34
N GLU A 248 3.96 -5.96 -0.92
CA GLU A 248 3.96 -5.71 -2.37
C GLU A 248 5.37 -5.88 -2.99
N VAL A 249 6.41 -5.88 -2.14
CA VAL A 249 7.80 -5.95 -2.59
C VAL A 249 8.24 -7.40 -2.79
N PRO A 250 8.85 -7.77 -3.93
CA PRO A 250 9.43 -9.08 -4.11
C PRO A 250 10.40 -9.43 -2.99
N ARG A 251 10.31 -10.65 -2.46
CA ARG A 251 11.13 -11.10 -1.32
C ARG A 251 12.63 -10.82 -1.48
N LYS A 252 13.17 -10.93 -2.72
CA LYS A 252 14.58 -10.65 -3.03
C LYS A 252 14.96 -9.17 -2.87
N ASP A 253 13.99 -8.27 -2.92
CA ASP A 253 14.21 -6.82 -2.88
C ASP A 253 13.90 -6.21 -1.50
N ILE A 254 13.21 -6.94 -0.60
CA ILE A 254 12.92 -6.48 0.77
C ILE A 254 14.22 -6.11 1.51
N ALA A 255 15.26 -6.93 1.41
CA ALA A 255 16.54 -6.64 2.06
C ALA A 255 17.18 -5.34 1.55
N LYS A 256 17.00 -4.99 0.27
CA LYS A 256 17.49 -3.72 -0.29
C LYS A 256 16.71 -2.54 0.25
N VAL A 257 15.37 -2.66 0.32
CA VAL A 257 14.51 -1.61 0.91
C VAL A 257 14.92 -1.35 2.36
N LEU A 258 15.11 -2.41 3.16
CA LEU A 258 15.52 -2.27 4.56
C LEU A 258 16.93 -1.67 4.70
N ALA A 259 17.87 -2.04 3.83
CA ALA A 259 19.22 -1.47 3.81
C ALA A 259 19.20 0.03 3.47
N GLU A 260 18.41 0.44 2.49
CA GLU A 260 18.24 1.85 2.13
C GLU A 260 17.55 2.65 3.23
N ALA A 261 16.49 2.09 3.85
CA ALA A 261 15.83 2.69 4.99
C ALA A 261 16.82 2.90 6.15
N TYR A 262 17.63 1.91 6.46
CA TYR A 262 18.66 2.01 7.49
C TYR A 262 19.74 3.06 7.14
N ARG A 263 20.21 3.09 5.89
CA ARG A 263 21.23 4.04 5.42
C ARG A 263 20.79 5.49 5.57
N VAL A 264 19.53 5.79 5.20
CA VAL A 264 19.03 7.17 5.27
C VAL A 264 18.54 7.56 6.65
N LEU A 265 18.39 6.62 7.57
CA LEU A 265 17.97 6.88 8.94
C LEU A 265 19.12 7.44 9.78
N LYS A 266 18.87 8.54 10.50
CA LYS A 266 19.85 9.13 11.43
C LYS A 266 20.14 8.19 12.60
N PRO A 267 21.34 8.26 13.20
CA PRO A 267 21.58 7.61 14.50
C PRO A 267 20.54 8.05 15.54
N GLY A 268 19.88 7.09 16.17
CA GLY A 268 18.78 7.34 17.12
C GLY A 268 17.42 7.62 16.49
N GLY A 269 17.32 7.58 15.16
CA GLY A 269 16.06 7.64 14.42
C GLY A 269 15.23 6.37 14.55
N LEU A 270 13.98 6.43 14.13
CA LEU A 270 13.02 5.34 14.24
C LEU A 270 12.62 4.83 12.83
N MET A 271 12.68 3.50 12.64
CA MET A 271 12.03 2.83 11.53
C MET A 271 10.78 2.09 12.04
N LEU A 272 9.66 2.22 11.34
CA LEU A 272 8.35 1.74 11.74
C LEU A 272 7.64 1.05 10.57
#